data_81ebdd2b2bf3ee0f226f713ec62d18d7
#
_entry.id   81ebdd2b2bf3ee0f226f713ec62d18d7
#
_cell.length_a   1.000
_cell.length_b   1.000
_cell.length_c   1.000
_cell.angle_alpha   90.00
_cell.angle_beta   90.00
_cell.angle_gamma   90.00
#
_symmetry.space_group_name_H-M   'P 1'
#
loop_
_entity.id
_entity.type
_entity.pdbx_description
1 polymer ?
#
loop_
_entity_poly.entity_id
_entity_poly.type
_entity_poly.pdbx_seq_one_letter_code
_entity_poly.pdbx_strand_id
1 'polypeptide(L)'
;MRSENRGSSSAERWRWILYVAFAIAGAFLTFVAARAEQTASDHATFRKLIDAYCAAWSTGNTDNPARFYAKEDGLVFYDVAPFAYHGWKEYRDRARKDLLDNLATGTLTAGKDLKVSRHGTVAWTTVSMHFSEKTKDGKNLETDIRYTGIWEKRPTGWLLVHEHLSAPLQTK
;
A
#
# COMPACT_ATOMS: atom_id res chain seq x y z
N MET A 1 63.60 36.84 -7.77
CA MET A 1 62.23 36.49 -8.16
C MET A 1 61.49 36.11 -6.89
N ARG A 2 60.63 36.94 -6.34
CA ARG A 2 59.88 36.72 -5.10
C ARG A 2 58.45 36.28 -5.52
N SER A 3 58.10 35.02 -5.33
CA SER A 3 56.77 34.51 -5.57
C SER A 3 55.83 35.05 -4.45
N GLU A 4 54.95 35.95 -4.81
CA GLU A 4 53.85 36.36 -3.92
C GLU A 4 52.86 35.22 -3.82
N ASN A 5 52.88 34.51 -2.72
CA ASN A 5 51.87 33.55 -2.34
C ASN A 5 50.67 34.35 -1.80
N ARG A 6 49.68 34.70 -2.66
CA ARG A 6 48.44 35.34 -2.25
C ARG A 6 47.56 34.28 -1.58
N GLY A 7 47.75 34.05 -0.30
CA GLY A 7 46.81 33.30 0.49
C GLY A 7 45.44 34.01 0.50
N SER A 8 44.37 33.35 0.10
CA SER A 8 43.00 33.87 0.16
C SER A 8 42.72 34.40 1.56
N SER A 9 42.18 35.64 1.67
CA SER A 9 41.91 36.26 2.95
C SER A 9 40.91 35.43 3.78
N SER A 10 41.00 35.49 5.09
CA SER A 10 40.06 34.78 5.99
C SER A 10 38.60 35.10 5.68
N ALA A 11 38.33 36.36 5.27
CA ALA A 11 37.02 36.84 4.87
C ALA A 11 36.47 36.13 3.59
N GLU A 12 37.33 35.84 2.60
CA GLU A 12 36.91 35.10 1.40
C GLU A 12 36.56 33.66 1.74
N ARG A 13 37.31 32.99 2.61
CA ARG A 13 37.03 31.63 3.08
C ARG A 13 35.68 31.54 3.81
N TRP A 14 35.38 32.50 4.70
CA TRP A 14 34.11 32.59 5.41
C TRP A 14 32.93 32.83 4.46
N ARG A 15 33.09 33.66 3.44
CA ARG A 15 32.05 33.84 2.41
C ARG A 15 31.73 32.55 1.66
N TRP A 16 32.75 31.81 1.25
CA TRP A 16 32.55 30.52 0.58
C TRP A 16 31.87 29.50 1.49
N ILE A 17 32.23 29.42 2.76
CA ILE A 17 31.59 28.57 3.74
C ILE A 17 30.10 28.90 3.85
N LEU A 18 29.73 30.15 3.93
CA LEU A 18 28.34 30.61 3.98
C LEU A 18 27.57 30.22 2.70
N TYR A 19 28.14 30.46 1.51
CA TYR A 19 27.50 30.07 0.26
C TYR A 19 27.26 28.54 0.16
N VAL A 20 28.23 27.74 0.55
CA VAL A 20 28.10 26.27 0.58
C VAL A 20 27.03 25.86 1.59
N ALA A 21 27.02 26.48 2.78
CA ALA A 21 26.01 26.16 3.79
C ALA A 21 24.58 26.50 3.31
N PHE A 22 24.39 27.67 2.67
CA PHE A 22 23.11 28.07 2.07
C PHE A 22 22.69 27.13 0.93
N ALA A 23 23.63 26.70 0.07
CA ALA A 23 23.35 25.76 -1.01
C ALA A 23 22.91 24.39 -0.48
N ILE A 24 23.59 23.88 0.56
CA ILE A 24 23.24 22.61 1.21
C ILE A 24 21.86 22.72 1.90
N ALA A 25 21.59 23.80 2.62
CA ALA A 25 20.31 24.03 3.27
C ALA A 25 19.16 24.12 2.24
N GLY A 26 19.39 24.84 1.14
CA GLY A 26 18.42 24.92 0.04
C GLY A 26 18.14 23.56 -0.61
N ALA A 27 19.17 22.79 -0.91
CA ALA A 27 19.04 21.44 -1.46
C ALA A 27 18.31 20.49 -0.50
N PHE A 28 18.57 20.59 0.80
CA PHE A 28 17.89 19.79 1.81
C PHE A 28 16.39 20.14 1.90
N LEU A 29 16.03 21.43 1.89
CA LEU A 29 14.64 21.88 1.92
C LEU A 29 13.86 21.40 0.69
N THR A 30 14.45 21.49 -0.51
CA THR A 30 13.81 21.00 -1.74
C THR A 30 13.63 19.48 -1.73
N PHE A 31 14.61 18.74 -1.20
CA PHE A 31 14.50 17.28 -1.05
C PHE A 31 13.38 16.87 -0.09
N VAL A 32 13.27 17.55 1.06
CA VAL A 32 12.20 17.28 2.04
C VAL A 32 10.83 17.59 1.44
N ALA A 33 10.68 18.70 0.74
CA ALA A 33 9.43 19.09 0.08
C ALA A 33 9.02 18.06 -1.00
N ALA A 34 9.94 17.66 -1.87
CA ALA A 34 9.69 16.67 -2.90
C ALA A 34 9.30 15.31 -2.31
N ARG A 35 9.91 14.92 -1.19
CA ARG A 35 9.56 13.67 -0.50
C ARG A 35 8.17 13.73 0.15
N ALA A 36 7.78 14.86 0.72
CA ALA A 36 6.45 15.05 1.28
C ALA A 36 5.36 15.01 0.19
N GLU A 37 5.60 15.65 -0.94
CA GLU A 37 4.69 15.63 -2.09
C GLU A 37 4.54 14.22 -2.67
N GLN A 38 5.64 13.48 -2.81
CA GLN A 38 5.60 12.08 -3.26
C GLN A 38 4.78 11.22 -2.29
N THR A 39 4.95 11.38 -0.99
CA THR A 39 4.20 10.64 0.03
C THR A 39 2.71 10.94 -0.06
N ALA A 40 2.31 12.20 -0.23
CA ALA A 40 0.91 12.60 -0.38
C ALA A 40 0.30 12.03 -1.68
N SER A 41 1.05 12.06 -2.78
CA SER A 41 0.65 11.49 -4.08
C SER A 41 0.48 9.97 -4.00
N ASP A 42 1.42 9.27 -3.34
CA ASP A 42 1.33 7.83 -3.14
C ASP A 42 0.12 7.47 -2.27
N HIS A 43 -0.13 8.21 -1.18
CA HIS A 43 -1.30 8.00 -0.34
C HIS A 43 -2.61 8.16 -1.13
N ALA A 44 -2.74 9.21 -1.94
CA ALA A 44 -3.93 9.42 -2.76
C ALA A 44 -4.12 8.32 -3.82
N THR A 45 -3.03 7.83 -4.40
CA THR A 45 -3.04 6.73 -5.37
C THR A 45 -3.52 5.43 -4.72
N PHE A 46 -2.93 5.05 -3.59
CA PHE A 46 -3.29 3.81 -2.90
C PHE A 46 -4.65 3.89 -2.23
N ARG A 47 -5.10 5.08 -1.80
CA ARG A 47 -6.49 5.25 -1.34
C ARG A 47 -7.48 4.86 -2.43
N LYS A 48 -7.32 5.37 -3.65
CA LYS A 48 -8.19 5.01 -4.78
C LYS A 48 -8.11 3.52 -5.13
N LEU A 49 -6.91 2.93 -5.07
CA LEU A 49 -6.73 1.50 -5.34
C LEU A 49 -7.45 0.62 -4.31
N ILE A 50 -7.28 0.93 -3.03
CA ILE A 50 -7.91 0.19 -1.92
C ILE A 50 -9.44 0.34 -1.97
N ASP A 51 -9.97 1.55 -2.22
CA ASP A 51 -11.42 1.74 -2.36
C ASP A 51 -11.99 0.95 -3.54
N ALA A 52 -11.30 0.95 -4.69
CA ALA A 52 -11.69 0.18 -5.85
C ALA A 52 -11.55 -1.34 -5.64
N TYR A 53 -10.55 -1.79 -4.88
CA TYR A 53 -10.37 -3.17 -4.45
C TYR A 53 -11.55 -3.62 -3.57
N CYS A 54 -11.89 -2.86 -2.54
CA CYS A 54 -13.03 -3.14 -1.66
C CYS A 54 -14.35 -3.21 -2.45
N ALA A 55 -14.59 -2.25 -3.35
CA ALA A 55 -15.77 -2.25 -4.21
C ALA A 55 -15.84 -3.48 -5.12
N ALA A 56 -14.70 -3.94 -5.65
CA ALA A 56 -14.65 -5.12 -6.50
C ALA A 56 -14.99 -6.42 -5.73
N TRP A 57 -14.46 -6.60 -4.53
CA TRP A 57 -14.79 -7.73 -3.65
C TRP A 57 -16.24 -7.70 -3.18
N SER A 58 -16.79 -6.52 -2.91
CA SER A 58 -18.20 -6.33 -2.50
C SER A 58 -19.21 -6.75 -3.56
N THR A 59 -18.79 -7.00 -4.80
CA THR A 59 -19.69 -7.51 -5.85
C THR A 59 -20.08 -8.99 -5.67
N GLY A 60 -19.37 -9.73 -4.80
CA GLY A 60 -19.55 -11.18 -4.66
C GLY A 60 -19.06 -12.00 -5.88
N ASN A 61 -18.44 -11.36 -6.86
CA ASN A 61 -17.86 -12.01 -8.03
C ASN A 61 -16.33 -11.93 -7.98
N THR A 62 -15.68 -13.07 -7.79
CA THR A 62 -14.22 -13.19 -7.66
C THR A 62 -13.44 -12.81 -8.94
N ASP A 63 -14.09 -12.67 -10.09
CA ASP A 63 -13.43 -12.18 -11.31
C ASP A 63 -13.24 -10.64 -11.29
N ASN A 64 -14.07 -9.91 -10.55
CA ASN A 64 -13.98 -8.45 -10.49
C ASN A 64 -12.69 -7.94 -9.80
N PRO A 65 -12.23 -8.51 -8.67
CA PRO A 65 -10.95 -8.13 -8.06
C PRO A 65 -9.72 -8.64 -8.83
N ALA A 66 -9.87 -9.53 -9.81
CA ALA A 66 -8.76 -10.12 -10.57
C ALA A 66 -7.76 -9.11 -11.17
N ARG A 67 -8.22 -7.90 -11.48
CA ARG A 67 -7.40 -6.82 -12.05
C ARG A 67 -6.37 -6.26 -11.08
N PHE A 68 -6.55 -6.46 -9.78
CA PHE A 68 -5.62 -5.97 -8.76
C PHE A 68 -4.47 -6.94 -8.48
N TYR A 69 -4.58 -8.20 -8.89
CA TYR A 69 -3.63 -9.25 -8.54
C TYR A 69 -2.65 -9.56 -9.66
N ALA A 70 -1.40 -9.75 -9.29
CA ALA A 70 -0.41 -10.41 -10.15
C ALA A 70 -0.80 -11.88 -10.36
N LYS A 71 -0.37 -12.46 -11.49
CA LYS A 71 -0.82 -13.80 -11.94
C LYS A 71 0.29 -14.85 -11.93
N GLU A 72 1.48 -14.48 -11.45
CA GLU A 72 2.63 -15.37 -11.38
C GLU A 72 2.36 -16.55 -10.43
N ASP A 73 2.87 -17.70 -10.80
CA ASP A 73 2.89 -18.87 -9.92
C ASP A 73 3.82 -18.62 -8.72
N GLY A 74 3.51 -19.24 -7.59
CA GLY A 74 4.32 -19.13 -6.37
C GLY A 74 4.00 -17.93 -5.47
N LEU A 75 3.07 -17.05 -5.87
CA LEU A 75 2.54 -16.03 -4.96
C LEU A 75 1.68 -16.69 -3.87
N VAL A 76 1.68 -16.09 -2.68
CA VAL A 76 0.90 -16.57 -1.55
C VAL A 76 0.03 -15.44 -1.03
N PHE A 77 -1.25 -15.75 -0.75
CA PHE A 77 -2.21 -14.83 -0.18
C PHE A 77 -2.78 -15.43 1.11
N TYR A 78 -2.75 -14.66 2.19
CA TYR A 78 -3.35 -15.04 3.47
C TYR A 78 -4.68 -14.32 3.65
N ASP A 79 -5.70 -15.08 4.00
CA ASP A 79 -7.03 -14.55 4.25
C ASP A 79 -7.53 -15.01 5.62
N VAL A 80 -8.69 -14.51 6.06
CA VAL A 80 -9.32 -14.90 7.34
C VAL A 80 -9.68 -16.39 7.41
N ALA A 81 -9.88 -17.02 6.28
CA ALA A 81 -10.01 -18.47 6.08
C ALA A 81 -9.85 -18.77 4.58
N PRO A 82 -9.14 -19.83 4.20
CA PRO A 82 -8.29 -20.77 4.93
C PRO A 82 -6.92 -20.18 5.26
N PHE A 83 -6.00 -21.02 5.75
CA PHE A 83 -4.65 -20.62 6.15
C PHE A 83 -3.86 -19.89 5.04
N ALA A 84 -3.95 -20.35 3.79
CA ALA A 84 -3.27 -19.73 2.64
C ALA A 84 -3.92 -20.15 1.31
N TYR A 85 -3.74 -19.29 0.31
CA TYR A 85 -3.97 -19.59 -1.11
C TYR A 85 -2.65 -19.44 -1.88
N HIS A 86 -2.38 -20.36 -2.81
CA HIS A 86 -1.17 -20.41 -3.62
C HIS A 86 -1.48 -19.96 -5.05
N GLY A 87 -1.08 -18.73 -5.38
CA GLY A 87 -1.37 -18.09 -6.66
C GLY A 87 -2.81 -17.61 -6.81
N TRP A 88 -2.98 -16.68 -7.76
CA TRP A 88 -4.29 -16.05 -8.01
C TRP A 88 -5.37 -17.08 -8.42
N LYS A 89 -5.00 -18.09 -9.20
CA LYS A 89 -6.00 -19.07 -9.67
C LYS A 89 -6.65 -19.80 -8.52
N GLU A 90 -5.85 -20.31 -7.58
CA GLU A 90 -6.38 -20.96 -6.39
C GLU A 90 -7.19 -19.99 -5.54
N TYR A 91 -6.67 -18.76 -5.32
CA TYR A 91 -7.38 -17.76 -4.55
C TYR A 91 -8.76 -17.46 -5.14
N ARG A 92 -8.84 -17.12 -6.42
CA ARG A 92 -10.10 -16.84 -7.10
C ARG A 92 -11.12 -17.99 -6.98
N ASP A 93 -10.66 -19.21 -7.28
CA ASP A 93 -11.54 -20.38 -7.36
C ASP A 93 -12.04 -20.78 -5.96
N ARG A 94 -11.18 -20.69 -4.95
CA ARG A 94 -11.50 -21.08 -3.58
C ARG A 94 -12.15 -19.98 -2.75
N ALA A 95 -11.75 -18.72 -2.90
CA ALA A 95 -12.37 -17.62 -2.17
C ALA A 95 -13.89 -17.55 -2.42
N ARG A 96 -14.32 -17.86 -3.66
CA ARG A 96 -15.74 -17.99 -3.96
C ARG A 96 -16.42 -18.99 -3.04
N LYS A 97 -15.88 -20.23 -2.96
CA LYS A 97 -16.43 -21.33 -2.17
C LYS A 97 -16.28 -21.07 -0.67
N ASP A 98 -15.08 -20.63 -0.26
CA ASP A 98 -14.71 -20.58 1.16
C ASP A 98 -15.31 -19.34 1.87
N LEU A 99 -15.52 -18.23 1.13
CA LEU A 99 -15.93 -16.95 1.69
C LEU A 99 -17.29 -16.46 1.18
N LEU A 100 -17.60 -16.62 -0.12
CA LEU A 100 -18.73 -15.92 -0.73
C LEU A 100 -19.99 -16.76 -0.94
N ASP A 101 -19.86 -18.08 -1.13
CA ASP A 101 -20.99 -18.94 -1.51
C ASP A 101 -22.12 -18.98 -0.46
N ASN A 102 -21.82 -18.69 0.80
CA ASN A 102 -22.82 -18.65 1.88
C ASN A 102 -23.44 -17.25 2.08
N LEU A 103 -22.96 -16.24 1.36
CA LEU A 103 -23.44 -14.86 1.48
C LEU A 103 -24.61 -14.59 0.54
N ALA A 104 -25.61 -13.89 1.05
CA ALA A 104 -26.63 -13.22 0.23
C ALA A 104 -26.10 -11.87 -0.26
N THR A 105 -25.43 -11.13 0.62
CA THR A 105 -24.75 -9.85 0.31
C THR A 105 -23.52 -9.70 1.19
N GLY A 106 -22.52 -8.97 0.70
CA GLY A 106 -21.33 -8.60 1.47
C GLY A 106 -20.81 -7.23 1.01
N THR A 107 -20.39 -6.40 1.96
CA THR A 107 -19.80 -5.09 1.68
C THR A 107 -18.50 -4.96 2.45
N LEU A 108 -17.40 -4.81 1.73
CA LEU A 108 -16.08 -4.54 2.29
C LEU A 108 -15.79 -3.05 2.18
N THR A 109 -15.42 -2.42 3.28
CA THR A 109 -15.05 -1.00 3.33
C THR A 109 -13.70 -0.81 4.00
N ALA A 110 -12.90 0.13 3.49
CA ALA A 110 -11.61 0.45 4.06
C ALA A 110 -11.71 1.64 5.03
N GLY A 111 -11.05 1.52 6.17
CA GLY A 111 -10.93 2.56 7.18
C GLY A 111 -10.15 3.78 6.70
N LYS A 112 -10.10 4.82 7.53
CA LYS A 112 -9.38 6.08 7.24
C LYS A 112 -7.90 6.02 7.63
N ASP A 113 -7.46 4.96 8.26
CA ASP A 113 -6.15 4.73 8.84
C ASP A 113 -5.12 4.16 7.84
N LEU A 114 -5.40 4.25 6.52
CA LEU A 114 -4.48 3.80 5.47
C LEU A 114 -3.09 4.41 5.66
N LYS A 115 -2.09 3.54 5.73
CA LYS A 115 -0.67 3.90 5.66
C LYS A 115 -0.07 3.31 4.41
N VAL A 116 0.81 4.07 3.78
CA VAL A 116 1.50 3.68 2.55
C VAL A 116 2.99 3.91 2.75
N SER A 117 3.79 2.90 2.43
CA SER A 117 5.25 3.01 2.33
C SER A 117 5.67 2.50 0.97
N ARG A 118 6.48 3.30 0.25
CA ARG A 118 6.94 2.98 -1.10
C ARG A 118 8.45 3.06 -1.21
N HIS A 119 9.05 2.08 -1.87
CA HIS A 119 10.46 2.03 -2.26
C HIS A 119 10.57 1.64 -3.73
N GLY A 120 10.82 2.64 -4.57
CA GLY A 120 10.92 2.42 -6.03
C GLY A 120 9.63 1.86 -6.62
N THR A 121 9.70 0.64 -7.11
CA THR A 121 8.58 -0.07 -7.74
C THR A 121 7.80 -0.97 -6.79
N VAL A 122 8.16 -1.02 -5.51
CA VAL A 122 7.45 -1.79 -4.49
C VAL A 122 6.83 -0.85 -3.48
N ALA A 123 5.60 -1.15 -3.08
CA ALA A 123 4.92 -0.48 -1.99
C ALA A 123 4.23 -1.49 -1.08
N TRP A 124 4.06 -1.14 0.19
CA TRP A 124 3.16 -1.86 1.08
C TRP A 124 2.16 -0.91 1.71
N THR A 125 0.97 -1.43 1.93
CA THR A 125 -0.14 -0.71 2.54
C THR A 125 -0.65 -1.46 3.75
N THR A 126 -1.05 -0.73 4.78
CA THR A 126 -1.81 -1.27 5.92
C THR A 126 -3.04 -0.42 6.13
N VAL A 127 -4.18 -1.06 6.40
CA VAL A 127 -5.43 -0.39 6.69
C VAL A 127 -6.36 -1.32 7.48
N SER A 128 -7.18 -0.77 8.36
CA SER A 128 -8.33 -1.52 8.88
C SER A 128 -9.42 -1.59 7.82
N MET A 129 -10.10 -2.73 7.74
CA MET A 129 -11.27 -2.90 6.88
C MET A 129 -12.43 -3.41 7.71
N HIS A 130 -13.62 -3.11 7.28
CA HIS A 130 -14.86 -3.59 7.87
C HIS A 130 -15.66 -4.36 6.84
N PHE A 131 -16.03 -5.59 7.17
CA PHE A 131 -16.84 -6.44 6.33
C PHE A 131 -18.21 -6.63 6.98
N SER A 132 -19.23 -6.08 6.33
CA SER A 132 -20.64 -6.23 6.67
C SER A 132 -21.26 -7.25 5.74
N GLU A 133 -21.80 -8.33 6.26
CA GLU A 133 -22.31 -9.44 5.45
C GLU A 133 -23.66 -9.92 5.94
N LYS A 134 -24.48 -10.35 4.98
CA LYS A 134 -25.73 -11.08 5.24
C LYS A 134 -25.63 -12.46 4.64
N THR A 135 -25.77 -13.48 5.45
CA THR A 135 -25.77 -14.87 5.03
C THR A 135 -27.10 -15.27 4.37
N LYS A 136 -27.11 -16.36 3.60
CA LYS A 136 -28.31 -16.88 2.95
C LYS A 136 -29.38 -17.37 3.94
N ASP A 137 -28.96 -17.78 5.16
CA ASP A 137 -29.88 -18.11 6.26
C ASP A 137 -30.37 -16.87 7.05
N GLY A 138 -30.01 -15.67 6.59
CA GLY A 138 -30.56 -14.39 7.08
C GLY A 138 -29.79 -13.75 8.24
N LYS A 139 -28.67 -14.32 8.68
CA LYS A 139 -27.84 -13.73 9.74
C LYS A 139 -27.06 -12.54 9.20
N ASN A 140 -26.95 -11.49 10.02
CA ASN A 140 -26.05 -10.38 9.78
C ASN A 140 -24.77 -10.58 10.59
N LEU A 141 -23.62 -10.45 9.95
CA LEU A 141 -22.30 -10.58 10.57
C LEU A 141 -21.50 -9.32 10.25
N GLU A 142 -20.71 -8.87 11.22
CA GLU A 142 -19.83 -7.71 11.10
C GLU A 142 -18.45 -8.12 11.58
N THR A 143 -17.44 -7.91 10.73
CA THR A 143 -16.06 -8.33 11.02
C THR A 143 -15.10 -7.21 10.74
N ASP A 144 -14.31 -6.82 11.75
CA ASP A 144 -13.18 -5.93 11.57
C ASP A 144 -11.94 -6.74 11.15
N ILE A 145 -11.30 -6.31 10.09
CA ILE A 145 -10.20 -6.99 9.43
C ILE A 145 -8.97 -6.09 9.43
N ARG A 146 -7.79 -6.66 9.72
CA ARG A 146 -6.50 -6.05 9.45
C ARG A 146 -6.07 -6.47 8.07
N TYR A 147 -5.74 -5.48 7.25
CA TYR A 147 -5.25 -5.70 5.90
C TYR A 147 -3.82 -5.20 5.75
N THR A 148 -2.98 -6.03 5.13
CA THR A 148 -1.66 -5.64 4.63
C THR A 148 -1.56 -6.11 3.18
N GLY A 149 -1.22 -5.20 2.26
CA GLY A 149 -1.00 -5.51 0.85
C GLY A 149 0.41 -5.13 0.43
N ILE A 150 1.10 -6.02 -0.29
CA ILE A 150 2.37 -5.73 -0.99
C ILE A 150 2.06 -5.59 -2.48
N TRP A 151 2.47 -4.46 -3.03
CA TRP A 151 2.17 -4.05 -4.39
C TRP A 151 3.46 -3.88 -5.19
N GLU A 152 3.46 -4.34 -6.43
CA GLU A 152 4.51 -4.05 -7.39
C GLU A 152 4.00 -3.19 -8.54
N LYS A 153 4.80 -2.18 -8.92
CA LYS A 153 4.52 -1.34 -10.08
C LYS A 153 4.88 -2.11 -11.36
N ARG A 154 3.89 -2.37 -12.17
CA ARG A 154 4.00 -3.02 -13.47
C ARG A 154 3.60 -2.04 -14.57
N PRO A 155 3.86 -2.31 -15.87
CA PRO A 155 3.42 -1.46 -16.98
C PRO A 155 1.92 -1.15 -16.96
N THR A 156 1.09 -2.09 -16.51
CA THR A 156 -0.38 -1.97 -16.41
C THR A 156 -0.86 -1.26 -15.16
N GLY A 157 0.00 -0.96 -14.19
CA GLY A 157 -0.37 -0.34 -12.92
C GLY A 157 0.26 -1.01 -11.70
N TRP A 158 -0.29 -0.77 -10.53
CA TRP A 158 0.08 -1.43 -9.29
C TRP A 158 -0.69 -2.76 -9.18
N LEU A 159 0.02 -3.87 -8.96
CA LEU A 159 -0.57 -5.18 -8.76
C LEU A 159 -0.16 -5.75 -7.39
N LEU A 160 -1.10 -6.39 -6.71
CA LEU A 160 -0.88 -7.15 -5.50
C LEU A 160 -0.06 -8.40 -5.82
N VAL A 161 1.05 -8.56 -5.13
CA VAL A 161 1.91 -9.75 -5.16
C VAL A 161 1.80 -10.55 -3.87
N HIS A 162 1.30 -9.93 -2.81
CA HIS A 162 0.96 -10.57 -1.54
C HIS A 162 -0.09 -9.75 -0.81
N GLU A 163 -0.98 -10.42 -0.08
CA GLU A 163 -1.83 -9.78 0.91
C GLU A 163 -2.01 -10.67 2.14
N HIS A 164 -2.30 -10.03 3.26
CA HIS A 164 -2.66 -10.68 4.49
C HIS A 164 -3.87 -9.98 5.10
N LEU A 165 -4.96 -10.74 5.24
CA LEU A 165 -6.15 -10.36 5.98
C LEU A 165 -6.24 -11.19 7.25
N SER A 166 -6.56 -10.58 8.37
CA SER A 166 -6.78 -11.27 9.64
C SER A 166 -7.82 -10.57 10.49
N ALA A 167 -8.65 -11.36 11.15
CA ALA A 167 -9.58 -10.86 12.17
C ALA A 167 -8.96 -10.99 13.57
N PRO A 168 -9.31 -10.11 14.54
CA PRO A 168 -8.98 -10.30 15.94
C PRO A 168 -9.61 -11.59 16.48
N LEU A 169 -8.87 -12.32 17.33
CA LEU A 169 -9.48 -13.42 18.07
C LEU A 169 -10.58 -12.88 18.99
N GLN A 170 -11.75 -13.52 18.95
CA GLN A 170 -12.83 -13.24 19.90
C GLN A 170 -12.41 -13.85 21.25
N THR A 171 -11.89 -13.01 22.15
CA THR A 171 -11.67 -13.41 23.55
C THR A 171 -13.01 -13.38 24.28
N LYS A 172 -13.41 -14.54 24.82
CA LYS A 172 -14.59 -14.65 25.70
C LYS A 172 -14.33 -13.98 27.03
#